data_1d5687fe88b116b78393a7b67c58c6fc
#
_entry.id   1d5687fe88b116b78393a7b67c58c6fc
#
_cell.length_a   1.000
_cell.length_b   1.000
_cell.length_c   1.000
_cell.angle_alpha   90.00
_cell.angle_beta   90.00
_cell.angle_gamma   90.00
#
_symmetry.space_group_name_H-M   'P 1'
#
loop_
_entity.id
_entity.type
_entity.pdbx_description
1 polymer ?
#
loop_
_entity_poly.entity_id
_entity_poly.type
_entity_poly.pdbx_seq_one_letter_code
_entity_poly.pdbx_strand_id
1 'polypeptide(L)'
;KTNLLTKNELEKKINFKFNTKNFLINFHPETLNKNLAKKQIGELLSALRKLKNTSLIFTMPGADLENKNIIKFIKKFILKNKNAYFFKSLGQINYFSLLKHVDGMIGNSSSGLLEMPYFKKGTINIGNRQFGRLFSKSVINVNIKRSEIVLAIKKLLSNNFQNNIKNSI
;
A
#
# COMPACT_ATOMS: atom_id res chain seq x y z
N LYS A 1 20.68 8.31 14.17
CA LYS A 1 20.11 7.06 13.61
C LYS A 1 18.82 6.76 14.36
N THR A 2 17.68 6.75 13.67
CA THR A 2 16.39 6.37 14.29
C THR A 2 16.35 4.85 14.39
N ASN A 3 16.26 4.31 15.62
CA ASN A 3 16.12 2.87 15.81
C ASN A 3 14.71 2.44 15.40
N LEU A 4 14.63 1.71 14.28
CA LEU A 4 13.38 1.14 13.80
C LEU A 4 13.05 -0.15 14.56
N LEU A 5 11.77 -0.34 14.84
CA LEU A 5 11.26 -1.49 15.58
C LEU A 5 11.46 -2.81 14.82
N THR A 6 11.64 -3.89 15.55
CA THR A 6 11.54 -5.26 15.03
C THR A 6 10.08 -5.58 14.68
N LYS A 7 9.85 -6.68 13.95
CA LYS A 7 8.48 -7.14 13.63
C LYS A 7 7.64 -7.34 14.90
N ASN A 8 8.20 -8.03 15.89
CA ASN A 8 7.50 -8.38 17.13
C ASN A 8 7.14 -7.13 17.95
N GLU A 9 8.04 -6.16 18.04
CA GLU A 9 7.78 -4.89 18.74
C GLU A 9 6.69 -4.09 18.02
N LEU A 10 6.75 -4.04 16.69
CA LEU A 10 5.75 -3.33 15.89
C LEU A 10 4.37 -4.00 16.02
N GLU A 11 4.28 -5.33 15.94
CA GLU A 11 3.03 -6.07 16.13
C GLU A 11 2.36 -5.74 17.46
N LYS A 12 3.14 -5.76 18.54
CA LYS A 12 2.66 -5.43 19.88
C LYS A 12 2.20 -3.97 19.98
N LYS A 13 3.01 -3.06 19.41
CA LYS A 13 2.80 -1.61 19.56
C LYS A 13 1.57 -1.09 18.81
N ILE A 14 1.28 -1.64 17.64
CA ILE A 14 0.14 -1.20 16.81
C ILE A 14 -0.99 -2.25 16.72
N ASN A 15 -0.91 -3.29 17.56
CA ASN A 15 -1.92 -4.34 17.68
C ASN A 15 -2.35 -4.93 16.32
N PHE A 16 -1.39 -5.49 15.58
CA PHE A 16 -1.66 -6.20 14.34
C PHE A 16 -0.75 -7.42 14.21
N LYS A 17 -0.97 -8.28 13.21
CA LYS A 17 -0.15 -9.44 12.93
C LYS A 17 0.37 -9.44 11.51
N PHE A 18 1.68 -9.62 11.37
CA PHE A 18 2.28 -9.95 10.08
C PHE A 18 1.82 -11.33 9.61
N ASN A 19 1.63 -11.45 8.32
CA ASN A 19 1.32 -12.71 7.66
C ASN A 19 2.50 -13.12 6.75
N THR A 20 2.31 -14.16 5.93
CA THR A 20 3.31 -14.59 4.93
C THR A 20 3.63 -13.48 3.94
N LYS A 21 2.63 -12.69 3.54
CA LYS A 21 2.76 -11.47 2.71
C LYS A 21 2.12 -10.28 3.42
N ASN A 22 2.69 -9.10 3.20
CA ASN A 22 2.27 -7.91 3.92
C ASN A 22 2.34 -6.70 2.98
N PHE A 23 1.25 -6.01 2.78
CA PHE A 23 1.22 -4.82 1.94
C PHE A 23 0.73 -3.60 2.71
N LEU A 24 1.45 -2.52 2.58
CA LEU A 24 0.96 -1.19 2.95
C LEU A 24 0.07 -0.67 1.83
N ILE A 25 -1.15 -0.27 2.17
CA ILE A 25 -2.13 0.27 1.23
C ILE A 25 -2.37 1.74 1.53
N ASN A 26 -2.02 2.60 0.59
CA ASN A 26 -2.26 4.04 0.71
C ASN A 26 -2.73 4.59 -0.63
N PHE A 27 -4.03 4.78 -0.77
CA PHE A 27 -4.67 5.18 -2.01
C PHE A 27 -5.50 6.45 -1.83
N HIS A 28 -5.30 7.41 -2.72
CA HIS A 28 -6.06 8.63 -2.84
C HIS A 28 -6.84 8.61 -4.17
N PRO A 29 -8.14 8.95 -4.19
CA PRO A 29 -8.86 9.09 -5.44
C PRO A 29 -8.26 10.24 -6.26
N GLU A 30 -8.29 10.08 -7.58
CA GLU A 30 -7.77 11.10 -8.51
C GLU A 30 -8.84 12.06 -8.99
N THR A 31 -9.98 12.08 -8.33
CA THR A 31 -11.14 12.84 -8.76
C THR A 31 -11.99 13.28 -7.58
N LEU A 32 -12.57 14.46 -7.69
CA LEU A 32 -13.57 14.99 -6.77
C LEU A 32 -14.96 14.39 -7.03
N ASN A 33 -15.17 13.77 -8.19
CA ASN A 33 -16.42 13.10 -8.52
C ASN A 33 -16.59 11.83 -7.67
N LYS A 34 -17.59 11.86 -6.79
CA LYS A 34 -17.87 10.78 -5.82
C LYS A 34 -18.09 9.42 -6.48
N ASN A 35 -18.74 9.35 -7.63
CA ASN A 35 -19.03 8.10 -8.35
C ASN A 35 -17.75 7.51 -8.96
N LEU A 36 -16.89 8.34 -9.54
CA LEU A 36 -15.60 7.92 -10.06
C LEU A 36 -14.66 7.49 -8.92
N ALA A 37 -14.61 8.24 -7.84
CA ALA A 37 -13.82 7.88 -6.65
C ALA A 37 -14.27 6.51 -6.06
N LYS A 38 -15.60 6.26 -6.02
CA LYS A 38 -16.16 4.95 -5.62
C LYS A 38 -15.72 3.83 -6.57
N LYS A 39 -15.73 4.07 -7.88
CA LYS A 39 -15.25 3.09 -8.87
C LYS A 39 -13.77 2.80 -8.67
N GLN A 40 -12.94 3.84 -8.54
CA GLN A 40 -11.50 3.70 -8.35
C GLN A 40 -11.14 2.87 -7.12
N ILE A 41 -11.70 3.20 -5.95
CA ILE A 41 -11.45 2.39 -4.74
C ILE A 41 -12.02 0.98 -4.87
N GLY A 42 -13.13 0.80 -5.57
CA GLY A 42 -13.75 -0.50 -5.85
C GLY A 42 -12.83 -1.43 -6.65
N GLU A 43 -12.14 -0.92 -7.68
CA GLU A 43 -11.14 -1.67 -8.45
C GLU A 43 -10.01 -2.18 -7.56
N LEU A 44 -9.44 -1.30 -6.73
CA LEU A 44 -8.38 -1.66 -5.78
C LEU A 44 -8.86 -2.73 -4.79
N LEU A 45 -9.95 -2.47 -4.06
CA LEU A 45 -10.45 -3.40 -3.04
C LEU A 45 -10.84 -4.77 -3.64
N SER A 46 -11.34 -4.79 -4.88
CA SER A 46 -11.66 -6.03 -5.60
C SER A 46 -10.40 -6.83 -5.97
N ALA A 47 -9.28 -6.17 -6.27
CA ALA A 47 -8.00 -6.82 -6.49
C ALA A 47 -7.45 -7.43 -5.20
N LEU A 48 -7.52 -6.68 -4.09
CA LEU A 48 -6.98 -7.11 -2.80
C LEU A 48 -7.77 -8.25 -2.14
N ARG A 49 -9.08 -8.34 -2.39
CA ARG A 49 -9.96 -9.36 -1.79
C ARG A 49 -9.52 -10.80 -2.06
N LYS A 50 -8.81 -11.04 -3.16
CA LYS A 50 -8.35 -12.38 -3.56
C LYS A 50 -7.03 -12.81 -2.93
N LEU A 51 -6.37 -11.93 -2.20
CA LEU A 51 -5.08 -12.22 -1.58
C LEU A 51 -5.29 -13.06 -0.32
N LYS A 52 -4.76 -14.28 -0.35
CA LYS A 52 -4.75 -15.19 0.81
C LYS A 52 -3.42 -15.06 1.56
N ASN A 53 -3.42 -15.38 2.85
CA ASN A 53 -2.23 -15.36 3.70
C ASN A 53 -1.45 -14.02 3.62
N THR A 54 -2.20 -12.92 3.52
CA THR A 54 -1.67 -11.59 3.26
C THR A 54 -2.26 -10.60 4.24
N SER A 55 -1.43 -9.85 4.97
CA SER A 55 -1.91 -8.72 5.77
C SER A 55 -1.98 -7.47 4.91
N LEU A 56 -3.13 -6.81 4.93
CA LEU A 56 -3.42 -5.58 4.21
C LEU A 56 -3.50 -4.42 5.19
N ILE A 57 -2.48 -3.59 5.24
CA ILE A 57 -2.36 -2.51 6.21
C ILE A 57 -2.72 -1.20 5.52
N PHE A 58 -3.94 -0.73 5.76
CA PHE A 58 -4.42 0.55 5.25
C PHE A 58 -3.98 1.68 6.16
N THR A 59 -3.39 2.71 5.58
CA THR A 59 -3.17 4.00 6.24
C THR A 59 -4.10 5.04 5.67
N MET A 60 -4.48 6.02 6.51
CA MET A 60 -5.41 7.05 6.11
C MET A 60 -4.82 7.90 4.97
N PRO A 61 -5.52 8.06 3.84
CA PRO A 61 -5.21 9.13 2.93
C PRO A 61 -5.44 10.45 3.66
N GLY A 62 -4.56 11.43 3.50
CA GLY A 62 -4.51 12.69 4.25
C GLY A 62 -5.84 13.27 4.80
N ALA A 63 -5.77 14.32 5.60
CA ALA A 63 -6.90 14.82 6.41
C ALA A 63 -8.07 15.46 5.62
N ASP A 64 -8.07 15.43 4.31
CA ASP A 64 -9.04 16.10 3.46
C ASP A 64 -10.46 15.52 3.64
N LEU A 65 -11.44 16.42 3.72
CA LEU A 65 -12.87 16.10 3.87
C LEU A 65 -13.40 15.15 2.79
N GLU A 66 -12.78 15.14 1.60
CA GLU A 66 -13.12 14.31 0.46
C GLU A 66 -12.83 12.81 0.68
N ASN A 67 -11.92 12.50 1.60
CA ASN A 67 -11.55 11.13 1.91
C ASN A 67 -12.57 10.38 2.80
N LYS A 68 -13.60 11.06 3.35
CA LYS A 68 -14.62 10.41 4.20
C LYS A 68 -15.31 9.23 3.51
N ASN A 69 -15.62 9.38 2.22
CA ASN A 69 -16.27 8.31 1.44
C ASN A 69 -15.33 7.12 1.22
N ILE A 70 -14.07 7.38 0.88
CA ILE A 70 -13.04 6.34 0.70
C ILE A 70 -12.85 5.56 2.00
N ILE A 71 -12.72 6.26 3.13
CA ILE A 71 -12.59 5.65 4.45
C ILE A 71 -13.78 4.73 4.76
N LYS A 72 -15.01 5.13 4.38
CA LYS A 72 -16.20 4.30 4.57
C LYS A 72 -16.12 2.97 3.78
N PHE A 73 -15.61 3.01 2.52
CA PHE A 73 -15.40 1.79 1.73
C PHE A 73 -14.30 0.92 2.30
N ILE A 74 -13.18 1.49 2.73
CA ILE A 74 -12.08 0.78 3.39
C ILE A 74 -12.59 0.11 4.68
N LYS A 75 -13.30 0.83 5.54
CA LYS A 75 -13.87 0.26 6.78
C LYS A 75 -14.83 -0.89 6.51
N LYS A 76 -15.73 -0.77 5.50
CA LYS A 76 -16.60 -1.87 5.09
C LYS A 76 -15.83 -3.09 4.56
N PHE A 77 -14.73 -2.86 3.87
CA PHE A 77 -13.85 -3.93 3.40
C PHE A 77 -13.21 -4.66 4.58
N ILE A 78 -12.68 -3.93 5.57
CA ILE A 78 -12.01 -4.48 6.75
C ILE A 78 -12.97 -5.34 7.58
N LEU A 79 -14.21 -4.91 7.78
CA LEU A 79 -15.23 -5.69 8.50
C LEU A 79 -15.45 -7.09 7.89
N LYS A 80 -15.19 -7.26 6.60
CA LYS A 80 -15.37 -8.51 5.86
C LYS A 80 -14.07 -9.30 5.62
N ASN A 81 -12.92 -8.73 6.02
CA ASN A 81 -11.60 -9.31 5.75
C ASN A 81 -10.73 -9.23 7.01
N LYS A 82 -10.67 -10.32 7.76
CA LYS A 82 -9.93 -10.41 9.05
C LYS A 82 -8.42 -10.16 8.94
N ASN A 83 -7.88 -10.17 7.73
CA ASN A 83 -6.48 -9.90 7.42
C ASN A 83 -6.21 -8.44 7.04
N ALA A 84 -7.21 -7.56 7.14
CA ALA A 84 -7.11 -6.15 6.80
C ALA A 84 -7.18 -5.28 8.06
N TYR A 85 -6.28 -4.32 8.14
CA TYR A 85 -6.11 -3.40 9.28
C TYR A 85 -6.18 -1.96 8.79
N PHE A 86 -6.66 -1.04 9.62
CA PHE A 86 -6.73 0.38 9.30
C PHE A 86 -6.15 1.22 10.42
N PHE A 87 -5.19 2.06 10.06
CA PHE A 87 -4.56 3.00 10.97
C PHE A 87 -4.79 4.44 10.51
N LYS A 88 -5.37 5.25 11.37
CA LYS A 88 -5.55 6.69 11.11
C LYS A 88 -4.20 7.41 11.05
N SER A 89 -3.31 7.07 11.95
CA SER A 89 -1.93 7.54 12.01
C SER A 89 -1.09 6.50 12.73
N LEU A 90 0.11 6.26 12.24
CA LEU A 90 1.09 5.36 12.88
C LEU A 90 2.17 6.13 13.65
N GLY A 91 2.32 7.43 13.38
CA GLY A 91 3.51 8.16 13.78
C GLY A 91 4.77 7.71 13.01
N GLN A 92 5.78 8.54 13.01
CA GLN A 92 6.97 8.36 12.15
C GLN A 92 7.70 7.04 12.38
N ILE A 93 8.01 6.70 13.64
CA ILE A 93 8.79 5.49 13.96
C ILE A 93 8.06 4.22 13.53
N ASN A 94 6.75 4.10 13.87
CA ASN A 94 5.99 2.90 13.50
C ASN A 94 5.79 2.81 11.99
N TYR A 95 5.58 3.95 11.32
CA TYR A 95 5.43 4.00 9.88
C TYR A 95 6.69 3.51 9.16
N PHE A 96 7.87 4.07 9.48
CA PHE A 96 9.13 3.61 8.87
C PHE A 96 9.48 2.17 9.25
N SER A 97 9.15 1.74 10.48
CA SER A 97 9.30 0.33 10.86
C SER A 97 8.40 -0.57 10.01
N LEU A 98 7.17 -0.14 9.72
CA LEU A 98 6.27 -0.87 8.83
C LEU A 98 6.83 -0.96 7.40
N LEU A 99 7.33 0.16 6.82
CA LEU A 99 7.95 0.16 5.49
C LEU A 99 9.12 -0.83 5.39
N LYS A 100 9.93 -0.94 6.43
CA LYS A 100 11.03 -1.90 6.51
C LYS A 100 10.55 -3.35 6.42
N HIS A 101 9.38 -3.66 6.99
CA HIS A 101 8.92 -5.03 7.18
C HIS A 101 7.86 -5.52 6.19
N VAL A 102 7.17 -4.64 5.47
CA VAL A 102 6.23 -5.04 4.41
C VAL A 102 6.93 -5.59 3.17
N ASP A 103 6.21 -6.36 2.36
CA ASP A 103 6.70 -6.88 1.07
C ASP A 103 6.59 -5.84 -0.05
N GLY A 104 5.74 -4.84 0.12
CA GLY A 104 5.57 -3.76 -0.84
C GLY A 104 4.45 -2.79 -0.46
N MET A 105 4.32 -1.75 -1.27
CA MET A 105 3.26 -0.76 -1.15
C MET A 105 2.34 -0.82 -2.37
N ILE A 106 1.04 -0.64 -2.15
CA ILE A 106 0.03 -0.59 -3.21
C ILE A 106 -0.79 0.70 -3.03
N GLY A 107 -0.81 1.55 -4.04
CA GLY A 107 -1.54 2.81 -3.98
C GLY A 107 -0.89 3.89 -4.83
N ASN A 108 -1.10 5.16 -4.46
CA ASN A 108 -0.56 6.29 -5.20
C ASN A 108 -0.03 7.40 -4.28
N SER A 109 0.48 7.02 -3.12
CA SER A 109 1.19 7.93 -2.21
C SER A 109 2.61 8.19 -2.70
N SER A 110 3.12 9.41 -2.50
CA SER A 110 4.52 9.76 -2.75
C SER A 110 5.51 8.91 -1.94
N SER A 111 5.10 8.39 -0.81
CA SER A 111 5.86 7.48 0.03
C SER A 111 6.33 6.22 -0.74
N GLY A 112 5.51 5.75 -1.69
CA GLY A 112 5.87 4.65 -2.58
C GLY A 112 7.03 4.96 -3.52
N LEU A 113 7.26 6.23 -3.82
CA LEU A 113 8.32 6.69 -4.72
C LEU A 113 9.59 7.09 -3.95
N LEU A 114 9.43 7.63 -2.75
CA LEU A 114 10.52 8.25 -1.99
C LEU A 114 11.06 7.31 -0.89
N GLU A 115 10.18 6.77 -0.06
CA GLU A 115 10.61 6.00 1.10
C GLU A 115 10.76 4.49 0.79
N MET A 116 9.85 3.89 0.02
CA MET A 116 9.89 2.46 -0.30
C MET A 116 11.20 2.02 -0.98
N PRO A 117 11.74 2.77 -1.97
CA PRO A 117 13.03 2.43 -2.58
C PRO A 117 14.18 2.42 -1.58
N TYR A 118 14.19 3.33 -0.60
CA TYR A 118 15.19 3.36 0.48
C TYR A 118 15.23 2.03 1.25
N PHE A 119 14.07 1.42 1.49
CA PHE A 119 13.96 0.10 2.12
C PHE A 119 14.14 -1.07 1.15
N LYS A 120 14.50 -0.83 -0.10
CA LYS A 120 14.60 -1.84 -1.16
C LYS A 120 13.31 -2.63 -1.33
N LYS A 121 12.18 -1.94 -1.29
CA LYS A 121 10.84 -2.51 -1.43
C LYS A 121 10.16 -2.00 -2.69
N GLY A 122 9.33 -2.87 -3.29
CA GLY A 122 8.57 -2.51 -4.49
C GLY A 122 7.30 -1.73 -4.18
N THR A 123 6.90 -0.90 -5.15
CA THR A 123 5.64 -0.15 -5.12
C THR A 123 4.83 -0.43 -6.36
N ILE A 124 3.54 -0.69 -6.19
CA ILE A 124 2.55 -0.65 -7.27
C ILE A 124 1.90 0.73 -7.21
N ASN A 125 2.30 1.61 -8.14
CA ASN A 125 1.74 2.94 -8.27
C ASN A 125 0.50 2.87 -9.17
N ILE A 126 -0.67 3.21 -8.61
CA ILE A 126 -1.97 3.05 -9.28
C ILE A 126 -2.45 4.41 -9.76
N GLY A 127 -2.64 4.52 -11.08
CA GLY A 127 -3.16 5.73 -11.74
C GLY A 127 -2.10 6.80 -11.95
N ASN A 128 -2.54 8.05 -12.15
CA ASN A 128 -1.72 9.15 -12.64
C ASN A 128 -1.39 10.21 -11.58
N ARG A 129 -1.78 10.02 -10.30
CA ARG A 129 -1.55 11.03 -9.25
C ARG A 129 -0.07 11.44 -9.11
N GLN A 130 0.84 10.54 -9.45
CA GLN A 130 2.27 10.78 -9.37
C GLN A 130 2.90 11.12 -10.74
N PHE A 131 2.08 11.42 -11.76
CA PHE A 131 2.57 11.78 -13.09
C PHE A 131 3.57 12.95 -13.04
N GLY A 132 4.60 12.89 -13.88
CA GLY A 132 5.67 13.88 -13.93
C GLY A 132 6.77 13.74 -12.89
N ARG A 133 6.67 12.78 -11.95
CA ARG A 133 7.74 12.47 -10.98
C ARG A 133 8.69 11.40 -11.53
N LEU A 134 9.92 11.44 -11.04
CA LEU A 134 10.88 10.36 -11.32
C LEU A 134 10.49 9.09 -10.58
N PHE A 135 10.58 7.95 -11.26
CA PHE A 135 10.30 6.64 -10.71
C PHE A 135 11.57 5.79 -10.62
N SER A 136 11.78 5.20 -9.49
CA SER A 136 12.79 4.15 -9.31
C SER A 136 12.37 2.87 -10.06
N LYS A 137 13.32 2.00 -10.39
CA LYS A 137 13.07 0.66 -10.98
C LYS A 137 12.20 -0.24 -10.08
N SER A 138 12.05 0.10 -8.80
CA SER A 138 11.19 -0.60 -7.85
C SER A 138 9.70 -0.25 -7.98
N VAL A 139 9.33 0.68 -8.86
CA VAL A 139 7.94 1.13 -9.06
C VAL A 139 7.33 0.47 -10.30
N ILE A 140 6.17 -0.14 -10.12
CA ILE A 140 5.33 -0.69 -11.19
C ILE A 140 4.14 0.24 -11.35
N ASN A 141 4.06 0.95 -12.49
CA ASN A 141 2.92 1.81 -12.80
C ASN A 141 1.79 1.01 -13.46
N VAL A 142 0.57 1.20 -13.00
CA VAL A 142 -0.64 0.56 -13.54
C VAL A 142 -1.82 1.51 -13.54
N ASN A 143 -2.76 1.28 -14.44
CA ASN A 143 -4.04 1.99 -14.42
C ASN A 143 -4.91 1.52 -13.25
N ILE A 144 -5.97 2.30 -12.94
CA ILE A 144 -6.93 1.95 -11.88
C ILE A 144 -7.90 0.89 -12.42
N LYS A 145 -7.36 -0.30 -12.71
CA LYS A 145 -8.09 -1.48 -13.18
C LYS A 145 -7.69 -2.70 -12.38
N ARG A 146 -8.67 -3.42 -11.87
CA ARG A 146 -8.46 -4.65 -11.07
C ARG A 146 -7.51 -5.62 -11.74
N SER A 147 -7.65 -5.89 -13.04
CA SER A 147 -6.81 -6.85 -13.77
C SER A 147 -5.34 -6.44 -13.75
N GLU A 148 -5.06 -5.17 -14.01
CA GLU A 148 -3.70 -4.62 -14.01
C GLU A 148 -3.08 -4.65 -12.61
N ILE A 149 -3.86 -4.30 -11.57
CA ILE A 149 -3.41 -4.36 -10.18
C ILE A 149 -3.05 -5.80 -9.78
N VAL A 150 -3.88 -6.78 -10.14
CA VAL A 150 -3.62 -8.20 -9.85
C VAL A 150 -2.34 -8.69 -10.54
N LEU A 151 -2.12 -8.33 -11.81
CA LEU A 151 -0.89 -8.68 -12.54
C LEU A 151 0.35 -8.01 -11.92
N ALA A 152 0.23 -6.74 -11.52
CA ALA A 152 1.30 -6.03 -10.85
C ALA A 152 1.66 -6.66 -9.48
N ILE A 153 0.68 -7.12 -8.72
CA ILE A 153 0.94 -7.83 -7.45
C ILE A 153 1.73 -9.12 -7.71
N LYS A 154 1.35 -9.91 -8.73
CA LYS A 154 2.11 -11.11 -9.12
C LYS A 154 3.54 -10.75 -9.53
N LYS A 155 3.71 -9.71 -10.35
CA LYS A 155 5.03 -9.21 -10.77
C LYS A 155 5.87 -8.77 -9.59
N LEU A 156 5.32 -7.96 -8.69
CA LEU A 156 6.00 -7.46 -7.50
C LEU A 156 6.51 -8.60 -6.61
N LEU A 157 5.74 -9.67 -6.46
CA LEU A 157 6.09 -10.83 -5.65
C LEU A 157 7.01 -11.84 -6.36
N SER A 158 7.30 -11.66 -7.66
CA SER A 158 8.19 -12.58 -8.40
C SER A 158 9.64 -12.47 -7.94
N ASN A 159 10.35 -13.61 -7.92
CA ASN A 159 11.75 -13.65 -7.52
C ASN A 159 12.62 -12.72 -8.39
N ASN A 160 12.35 -12.67 -9.70
CA ASN A 160 13.08 -11.82 -10.63
C ASN A 160 12.94 -10.34 -10.23
N PHE A 161 11.72 -9.86 -9.99
CA PHE A 161 11.49 -8.46 -9.59
C PHE A 161 12.13 -8.15 -8.23
N GLN A 162 11.98 -9.04 -7.27
CA GLN A 162 12.56 -8.86 -5.92
C GLN A 162 14.10 -8.83 -5.95
N ASN A 163 14.74 -9.67 -6.77
CA ASN A 163 16.19 -9.66 -6.93
C ASN A 163 16.68 -8.37 -7.62
N ASN A 164 15.96 -7.91 -8.66
CA ASN A 164 16.30 -6.66 -9.34
C ASN A 164 16.24 -5.44 -8.42
N ILE A 165 15.27 -5.38 -7.50
CA ILE A 165 15.18 -4.29 -6.52
C ILE A 165 16.32 -4.34 -5.52
N LYS A 166 16.68 -5.52 -5.02
CA LYS A 166 17.75 -5.67 -4.01
C LYS A 166 19.10 -5.21 -4.57
N ASN A 167 19.33 -5.41 -5.86
CA ASN A 167 20.57 -5.10 -6.55
C ASN A 167 20.60 -3.69 -7.17
N SER A 168 19.46 -3.00 -7.24
CA SER A 168 19.41 -1.60 -7.68
C SER A 168 19.61 -0.68 -6.47
N ILE A 169 20.74 0.00 -6.45
CA ILE A 169 21.04 1.12 -5.56
C ILE A 169 20.70 2.42 -6.27
#